data_ee809eec80b2a4d40497d8c3a518829d
#
_entry.id   ee809eec80b2a4d40497d8c3a518829d
#
_cell.length_a   1.000
_cell.length_b   1.000
_cell.length_c   1.000
_cell.angle_alpha   90.00
_cell.angle_beta   90.00
_cell.angle_gamma   90.00
#
_symmetry.space_group_name_H-M   'P 1'
#
loop_
_entity.id
_entity.type
_entity.pdbx_description
1 polymer ?
#
loop_
_entity_poly.entity_id
_entity_poly.type
_entity_poly.pdbx_seq_one_letter_code
_entity_poly.pdbx_strand_id
1 'polypeptide(L)'
;MNFHVLTLFPEMIEQGINTSITGRAIEKGLISLNAINIRDYAGNKHGQVDDYPYGGGAGMVMQPGPVYRSYESVTEKIGYKPRVIYLTPQGKVFNQSMAEEFSEEEDLVFLCGHYEGIDERVLEMIVTDNVSIGDYVLTGGELPSMVMIDAISRLVPGVLNNDVSAEFESFNDNLLEYPQYTRPASFMEREVPPILLSGNHPKVEEWRRQQSILRTMERRPDLMEKAELTKQDLSLIHI
;
A
#
# COMPACT_ATOMS: atom_id res chain seq x y z
N MET A 1 6.20 -13.69 -2.74
CA MET A 1 4.86 -13.10 -2.61
C MET A 1 4.28 -12.80 -3.97
N ASN A 2 3.01 -13.10 -4.23
CA ASN A 2 2.38 -12.93 -5.53
C ASN A 2 1.20 -11.97 -5.45
N PHE A 3 1.16 -10.99 -6.33
CA PHE A 3 0.07 -10.03 -6.47
C PHE A 3 -0.74 -10.34 -7.72
N HIS A 4 -2.03 -10.59 -7.57
CA HIS A 4 -2.99 -10.79 -8.65
C HIS A 4 -3.95 -9.60 -8.67
N VAL A 5 -4.02 -8.87 -9.76
CA VAL A 5 -4.86 -7.66 -9.86
C VAL A 5 -5.94 -7.87 -10.91
N LEU A 6 -7.19 -8.01 -10.46
CA LEU A 6 -8.37 -8.09 -11.32
C LEU A 6 -8.78 -6.67 -11.70
N THR A 7 -8.63 -6.28 -12.94
CA THR A 7 -8.78 -4.89 -13.41
C THR A 7 -9.34 -4.83 -14.83
N LEU A 8 -9.84 -3.67 -15.23
CA LEU A 8 -10.16 -3.35 -16.64
C LEU A 8 -8.97 -2.72 -17.39
N PHE A 9 -7.88 -2.37 -16.68
CA PHE A 9 -6.73 -1.64 -17.21
C PHE A 9 -5.40 -2.27 -16.76
N PRO A 10 -5.10 -3.50 -17.18
CA PRO A 10 -3.88 -4.20 -16.77
C PRO A 10 -2.60 -3.42 -17.09
N GLU A 11 -2.56 -2.71 -18.22
CA GLU A 11 -1.40 -1.93 -18.64
C GLU A 11 -1.05 -0.81 -17.64
N MET A 12 -2.07 -0.22 -16.99
CA MET A 12 -1.85 0.81 -15.97
C MET A 12 -1.11 0.23 -14.75
N ILE A 13 -1.51 -0.95 -14.33
CA ILE A 13 -0.87 -1.67 -13.22
C ILE A 13 0.55 -2.08 -13.57
N GLU A 14 0.74 -2.70 -14.74
CA GLU A 14 2.04 -3.18 -15.20
C GLU A 14 3.04 -2.05 -15.36
N GLN A 15 2.65 -0.94 -15.99
CA GLN A 15 3.53 0.22 -16.18
C GLN A 15 3.91 0.89 -14.86
N GLY A 16 3.01 0.92 -13.88
CA GLY A 16 3.27 1.50 -12.56
C GLY A 16 4.20 0.65 -11.71
N ILE A 17 3.94 -0.65 -11.64
CA ILE A 17 4.63 -1.56 -10.70
C ILE A 17 5.95 -2.10 -11.28
N ASN A 18 6.07 -2.31 -12.59
CA ASN A 18 7.29 -2.83 -13.23
C ASN A 18 8.44 -1.80 -13.31
N THR A 19 8.46 -0.82 -12.42
CA THR A 19 9.47 0.25 -12.40
C THR A 19 10.15 0.34 -11.03
N SER A 20 11.31 1.02 -10.98
CA SER A 20 12.02 1.36 -9.74
C SER A 20 12.31 0.14 -8.83
N ILE A 21 11.94 0.21 -7.55
CA ILE A 21 12.20 -0.82 -6.53
C ILE A 21 11.34 -2.06 -6.79
N THR A 22 10.06 -1.87 -7.02
CA THR A 22 9.10 -2.97 -7.28
C THR A 22 9.46 -3.73 -8.56
N GLY A 23 9.84 -3.03 -9.64
CA GLY A 23 10.31 -3.66 -10.88
C GLY A 23 11.56 -4.53 -10.66
N ARG A 24 12.56 -4.03 -9.91
CA ARG A 24 13.73 -4.83 -9.54
C ARG A 24 13.40 -6.02 -8.65
N ALA A 25 12.41 -5.90 -7.78
CA ALA A 25 11.96 -7.01 -6.95
C ALA A 25 11.30 -8.11 -7.78
N ILE A 26 10.54 -7.75 -8.81
CA ILE A 26 9.97 -8.68 -9.80
C ILE A 26 11.08 -9.37 -10.60
N GLU A 27 12.06 -8.62 -11.13
CA GLU A 27 13.20 -9.17 -11.85
C GLU A 27 14.01 -10.18 -11.01
N LYS A 28 14.12 -9.95 -9.71
CA LYS A 28 14.78 -10.87 -8.77
C LYS A 28 13.90 -12.05 -8.32
N GLY A 29 12.62 -12.07 -8.70
CA GLY A 29 11.67 -13.11 -8.28
C GLY A 29 11.26 -13.05 -6.81
N LEU A 30 11.46 -11.91 -6.14
CA LEU A 30 11.05 -11.69 -4.74
C LEU A 30 9.53 -11.48 -4.63
N ILE A 31 8.97 -10.78 -5.60
CA ILE A 31 7.54 -10.61 -5.80
C ILE A 31 7.16 -10.95 -7.22
N SER A 32 5.90 -11.26 -7.47
CA SER A 32 5.34 -11.40 -8.81
C SER A 32 4.09 -10.54 -8.98
N LEU A 33 3.84 -10.08 -10.20
CA LEU A 33 2.66 -9.33 -10.58
C LEU A 33 1.93 -10.04 -11.70
N ASN A 34 0.64 -10.28 -11.51
CA ASN A 34 -0.26 -10.85 -12.50
C ASN A 34 -1.48 -9.92 -12.65
N ALA A 35 -1.44 -9.00 -13.59
CA ALA A 35 -2.57 -8.12 -13.92
C ALA A 35 -3.51 -8.85 -14.89
N ILE A 36 -4.75 -9.07 -14.47
CA ILE A 36 -5.74 -9.89 -15.15
C ILE A 36 -6.84 -8.98 -15.68
N ASN A 37 -7.02 -8.98 -17.00
CA ASN A 37 -8.09 -8.21 -17.61
C ASN A 37 -9.43 -8.91 -17.41
N ILE A 38 -10.33 -8.31 -16.64
CA ILE A 38 -11.68 -8.84 -16.39
C ILE A 38 -12.48 -8.97 -17.71
N ARG A 39 -12.18 -8.16 -18.75
CA ARG A 39 -12.83 -8.23 -20.06
C ARG A 39 -12.61 -9.56 -20.76
N ASP A 40 -11.49 -10.22 -20.53
CA ASP A 40 -11.18 -11.53 -21.14
C ASP A 40 -12.15 -12.62 -20.65
N TYR A 41 -12.84 -12.36 -19.55
CA TYR A 41 -13.82 -13.23 -18.92
C TYR A 41 -15.28 -12.78 -19.15
N ALA A 42 -15.52 -11.86 -20.05
CA ALA A 42 -16.86 -11.31 -20.32
C ALA A 42 -17.88 -12.36 -20.82
N GLY A 43 -17.40 -13.39 -21.52
CA GLY A 43 -18.27 -14.45 -22.09
C GLY A 43 -19.09 -13.99 -23.30
N ASN A 44 -18.81 -12.79 -23.83
CA ASN A 44 -19.45 -12.24 -25.04
C ASN A 44 -18.39 -11.69 -26.01
N LYS A 45 -18.75 -11.54 -27.29
CA LYS A 45 -17.83 -11.12 -28.35
C LYS A 45 -17.31 -9.69 -28.23
N HIS A 46 -17.97 -8.85 -27.42
CA HIS A 46 -17.66 -7.44 -27.32
C HIS A 46 -16.85 -7.09 -26.04
N GLY A 47 -16.52 -8.08 -25.21
CA GLY A 47 -15.81 -7.84 -23.95
C GLY A 47 -16.60 -6.97 -22.96
N GLN A 48 -17.95 -6.99 -23.07
CA GLN A 48 -18.82 -6.22 -22.19
C GLN A 48 -18.85 -6.85 -20.81
N VAL A 49 -18.55 -6.05 -19.79
CA VAL A 49 -18.41 -6.49 -18.38
C VAL A 49 -19.35 -5.73 -17.44
N ASP A 50 -20.14 -4.82 -17.96
CA ASP A 50 -21.02 -3.92 -17.23
C ASP A 50 -22.43 -3.93 -17.81
N ASP A 51 -23.41 -3.53 -16.99
CA ASP A 51 -24.82 -3.41 -17.38
C ASP A 51 -25.54 -2.37 -16.50
N TYR A 52 -26.76 -2.00 -16.87
CA TYR A 52 -27.57 -1.06 -16.12
C TYR A 52 -27.93 -1.60 -14.73
N PRO A 53 -27.88 -0.74 -13.68
CA PRO A 53 -28.30 -1.17 -12.35
C PRO A 53 -29.78 -1.50 -12.27
N TYR A 54 -30.12 -2.56 -11.54
CA TYR A 54 -31.51 -2.81 -11.17
C TYR A 54 -32.03 -1.67 -10.30
N GLY A 55 -33.28 -1.31 -10.49
CA GLY A 55 -33.91 -0.18 -9.79
C GLY A 55 -33.72 1.17 -10.49
N GLY A 56 -32.97 1.21 -11.59
CA GLY A 56 -32.62 2.43 -12.30
C GLY A 56 -31.50 3.22 -11.65
N GLY A 57 -31.11 4.32 -12.26
CA GLY A 57 -29.99 5.18 -11.82
C GLY A 57 -29.10 5.56 -12.98
N ALA A 58 -28.17 6.48 -12.74
CA ALA A 58 -27.15 6.84 -13.71
C ALA A 58 -25.98 5.84 -13.64
N GLY A 59 -25.27 5.68 -14.76
CA GLY A 59 -24.06 4.84 -14.81
C GLY A 59 -24.34 3.36 -15.05
N MET A 60 -23.30 2.57 -14.88
CA MET A 60 -23.27 1.13 -15.13
C MET A 60 -22.70 0.42 -13.91
N VAL A 61 -22.97 -0.88 -13.76
CA VAL A 61 -22.45 -1.74 -12.70
C VAL A 61 -21.69 -2.90 -13.33
N MET A 62 -20.54 -3.25 -12.79
CA MET A 62 -19.77 -4.40 -13.25
C MET A 62 -20.54 -5.69 -12.96
N GLN A 63 -20.69 -6.50 -14.02
CA GLN A 63 -21.43 -7.76 -13.95
C GLN A 63 -20.72 -8.80 -13.08
N PRO A 64 -21.46 -9.62 -12.30
CA PRO A 64 -20.87 -10.62 -11.41
C PRO A 64 -20.11 -11.72 -12.15
N GLY A 65 -20.60 -12.14 -13.32
CA GLY A 65 -20.02 -13.25 -14.08
C GLY A 65 -18.57 -13.05 -14.51
N PRO A 66 -18.22 -11.97 -15.21
CA PRO A 66 -16.83 -11.68 -15.59
C PRO A 66 -15.89 -11.56 -14.38
N VAL A 67 -16.34 -10.88 -13.31
CA VAL A 67 -15.57 -10.71 -12.08
C VAL A 67 -15.31 -12.07 -11.40
N TYR A 68 -16.36 -12.89 -11.27
CA TYR A 68 -16.22 -14.21 -10.66
C TYR A 68 -15.27 -15.13 -11.45
N ARG A 69 -15.44 -15.21 -12.78
CA ARG A 69 -14.58 -16.05 -13.62
C ARG A 69 -13.11 -15.59 -13.62
N SER A 70 -12.85 -14.28 -13.56
CA SER A 70 -11.47 -13.79 -13.42
C SER A 70 -10.85 -14.18 -12.07
N TYR A 71 -11.62 -14.12 -10.99
CA TYR A 71 -11.20 -14.64 -9.68
C TYR A 71 -10.98 -16.16 -9.70
N GLU A 72 -11.92 -16.91 -10.27
CA GLU A 72 -11.86 -18.37 -10.38
C GLU A 72 -10.59 -18.82 -11.13
N SER A 73 -10.18 -18.11 -12.19
CA SER A 73 -8.93 -18.41 -12.90
C SER A 73 -7.67 -18.27 -12.03
N VAL A 74 -7.69 -17.38 -11.04
CA VAL A 74 -6.61 -17.29 -10.05
C VAL A 74 -6.65 -18.47 -9.10
N THR A 75 -7.80 -18.77 -8.51
CA THR A 75 -7.94 -19.86 -7.54
C THR A 75 -7.62 -21.23 -8.14
N GLU A 76 -8.01 -21.47 -9.38
CA GLU A 76 -7.64 -22.68 -10.12
C GLU A 76 -6.13 -22.82 -10.34
N LYS A 77 -5.46 -21.70 -10.66
CA LYS A 77 -4.02 -21.66 -10.89
C LYS A 77 -3.21 -21.92 -9.62
N ILE A 78 -3.62 -21.32 -8.50
CA ILE A 78 -2.89 -21.44 -7.21
C ILE A 78 -3.35 -22.62 -6.36
N GLY A 79 -4.56 -23.16 -6.62
CA GLY A 79 -5.09 -24.36 -5.97
C GLY A 79 -5.79 -24.11 -4.62
N TYR A 80 -6.00 -22.87 -4.20
CA TYR A 80 -6.72 -22.50 -2.98
C TYR A 80 -7.39 -21.12 -3.11
N LYS A 81 -8.18 -20.73 -2.10
CA LYS A 81 -8.82 -19.42 -2.05
C LYS A 81 -7.90 -18.41 -1.36
N PRO A 82 -7.33 -17.45 -2.09
CA PRO A 82 -6.47 -16.42 -1.53
C PRO A 82 -7.28 -15.33 -0.82
N ARG A 83 -6.61 -14.48 -0.09
CA ARG A 83 -7.17 -13.25 0.45
C ARG A 83 -7.49 -12.28 -0.70
N VAL A 84 -8.71 -11.72 -0.70
CA VAL A 84 -9.23 -10.83 -1.76
C VAL A 84 -9.53 -9.47 -1.18
N ILE A 85 -8.82 -8.47 -1.64
CA ILE A 85 -8.92 -7.07 -1.22
C ILE A 85 -9.72 -6.29 -2.25
N TYR A 86 -10.89 -5.81 -1.87
CA TYR A 86 -11.70 -4.90 -2.69
C TYR A 86 -11.39 -3.44 -2.30
N LEU A 87 -10.96 -2.65 -3.29
CA LEU A 87 -10.61 -1.23 -3.12
C LEU A 87 -11.89 -0.39 -3.18
N THR A 88 -12.34 0.08 -2.03
CA THR A 88 -13.62 0.78 -1.89
C THR A 88 -13.59 1.82 -0.77
N PRO A 89 -14.26 2.99 -0.92
CA PRO A 89 -14.43 3.95 0.17
C PRO A 89 -15.15 3.41 1.41
N GLN A 90 -15.86 2.29 1.28
CA GLN A 90 -16.56 1.64 2.41
C GLN A 90 -15.63 0.84 3.33
N GLY A 91 -14.38 0.63 2.90
CA GLY A 91 -13.40 -0.19 3.61
C GLY A 91 -12.73 0.51 4.78
N LYS A 92 -12.00 -0.27 5.57
CA LYS A 92 -11.08 0.26 6.58
C LYS A 92 -9.97 1.05 5.89
N VAL A 93 -9.57 2.17 6.49
CA VAL A 93 -8.46 2.97 5.96
C VAL A 93 -7.15 2.21 6.11
N PHE A 94 -6.47 2.00 4.99
CA PHE A 94 -5.18 1.33 4.91
C PHE A 94 -4.12 2.05 5.74
N ASN A 95 -3.31 1.29 6.46
CA ASN A 95 -2.22 1.79 7.28
C ASN A 95 -1.06 0.77 7.30
N GLN A 96 0.05 1.14 7.96
CA GLN A 96 1.26 0.31 8.02
C GLN A 96 1.01 -1.06 8.64
N SER A 97 0.22 -1.16 9.71
CA SER A 97 -0.10 -2.44 10.36
C SER A 97 -0.87 -3.39 9.42
N MET A 98 -1.76 -2.85 8.58
CA MET A 98 -2.43 -3.66 7.55
C MET A 98 -1.45 -4.10 6.46
N ALA A 99 -0.48 -3.25 6.09
CA ALA A 99 0.56 -3.64 5.14
C ALA A 99 1.41 -4.80 5.68
N GLU A 100 1.78 -4.75 6.96
CA GLU A 100 2.49 -5.83 7.66
C GLU A 100 1.68 -7.13 7.66
N GLU A 101 0.40 -7.06 8.05
CA GLU A 101 -0.50 -8.22 8.01
C GLU A 101 -0.61 -8.85 6.62
N PHE A 102 -0.78 -8.01 5.58
CA PHE A 102 -0.87 -8.49 4.21
C PHE A 102 0.46 -9.03 3.67
N SER A 103 1.60 -8.57 4.18
CA SER A 103 2.92 -9.05 3.75
C SER A 103 3.22 -10.50 4.15
N GLU A 104 2.46 -11.06 5.09
CA GLU A 104 2.58 -12.47 5.52
C GLU A 104 1.89 -13.45 4.55
N GLU A 105 1.09 -12.95 3.59
CA GLU A 105 0.37 -13.77 2.63
C GLU A 105 1.28 -14.20 1.46
N GLU A 106 1.09 -15.41 0.95
CA GLU A 106 1.79 -15.89 -0.23
C GLU A 106 1.19 -15.27 -1.51
N ASP A 107 -0.15 -15.24 -1.59
CA ASP A 107 -0.93 -14.70 -2.70
C ASP A 107 -1.96 -13.70 -2.20
N LEU A 108 -1.98 -12.51 -2.80
CA LEU A 108 -3.02 -11.48 -2.60
C LEU A 108 -3.73 -11.19 -3.91
N VAL A 109 -5.06 -11.13 -3.86
CA VAL A 109 -5.89 -10.68 -4.98
C VAL A 109 -6.41 -9.28 -4.69
N PHE A 110 -6.16 -8.34 -5.60
CA PHE A 110 -6.76 -7.00 -5.59
C PHE A 110 -7.89 -6.93 -6.60
N LEU A 111 -9.06 -6.53 -6.17
CA LEU A 111 -10.22 -6.31 -7.04
C LEU A 111 -10.42 -4.82 -7.24
N CYS A 112 -10.20 -4.36 -8.49
CA CYS A 112 -10.37 -2.98 -8.91
C CYS A 112 -11.78 -2.77 -9.47
N GLY A 113 -12.60 -2.01 -8.73
CA GLY A 113 -13.92 -1.60 -9.19
C GLY A 113 -13.87 -0.40 -10.13
N HIS A 114 -14.86 -0.32 -11.02
CA HIS A 114 -15.12 0.78 -11.94
C HIS A 114 -16.61 1.12 -12.01
N TYR A 115 -16.95 2.18 -12.73
CA TYR A 115 -18.32 2.66 -12.92
C TYR A 115 -18.98 3.03 -11.58
N GLU A 116 -20.23 2.60 -11.35
CA GLU A 116 -20.94 2.79 -10.07
C GLU A 116 -20.59 1.70 -9.03
N GLY A 117 -19.77 0.73 -9.42
CA GLY A 117 -19.31 -0.36 -8.55
C GLY A 117 -19.45 -1.73 -9.20
N ILE A 118 -19.39 -2.75 -8.38
CA ILE A 118 -19.45 -4.16 -8.74
C ILE A 118 -20.73 -4.75 -8.14
N ASP A 119 -21.38 -5.69 -8.85
CA ASP A 119 -22.54 -6.41 -8.35
C ASP A 119 -22.27 -7.03 -6.98
N GLU A 120 -23.11 -6.69 -6.00
CA GLU A 120 -22.91 -7.05 -4.60
C GLU A 120 -22.81 -8.56 -4.38
N ARG A 121 -23.53 -9.36 -5.16
CA ARG A 121 -23.53 -10.83 -5.03
C ARG A 121 -22.14 -11.44 -5.23
N VAL A 122 -21.33 -10.94 -6.14
CA VAL A 122 -19.97 -11.42 -6.34
C VAL A 122 -19.03 -10.89 -5.25
N LEU A 123 -19.23 -9.67 -4.77
CA LEU A 123 -18.47 -9.12 -3.65
C LEU A 123 -18.66 -9.99 -2.39
N GLU A 124 -19.90 -10.32 -2.03
CA GLU A 124 -20.23 -11.22 -0.91
C GLU A 124 -19.61 -12.62 -1.05
N MET A 125 -19.44 -13.12 -2.29
CA MET A 125 -18.88 -14.44 -2.55
C MET A 125 -17.36 -14.53 -2.44
N ILE A 126 -16.63 -13.48 -2.83
CA ILE A 126 -15.19 -13.58 -3.03
C ILE A 126 -14.36 -12.62 -2.17
N VAL A 127 -14.90 -11.48 -1.74
CA VAL A 127 -14.14 -10.45 -1.01
C VAL A 127 -13.94 -10.86 0.44
N THR A 128 -12.70 -10.80 0.90
CA THR A 128 -12.34 -11.01 2.30
C THR A 128 -12.14 -9.70 3.04
N ASP A 129 -11.64 -8.68 2.35
CA ASP A 129 -11.27 -7.40 2.93
C ASP A 129 -11.76 -6.23 2.06
N ASN A 130 -12.50 -5.31 2.68
CA ASN A 130 -12.82 -4.02 2.10
C ASN A 130 -11.82 -3.00 2.60
N VAL A 131 -11.07 -2.35 1.68
CA VAL A 131 -9.98 -1.44 2.04
C VAL A 131 -10.13 -0.10 1.31
N SER A 132 -9.99 0.99 2.05
CA SER A 132 -9.93 2.36 1.55
C SER A 132 -8.51 2.91 1.69
N ILE A 133 -8.07 3.80 0.80
CA ILE A 133 -6.81 4.54 0.98
C ILE A 133 -7.02 5.98 1.48
N GLY A 134 -8.25 6.33 1.86
CA GLY A 134 -8.61 7.65 2.39
C GLY A 134 -10.01 8.10 1.99
N ASP A 135 -10.48 9.17 2.60
CA ASP A 135 -11.83 9.71 2.43
C ASP A 135 -11.93 10.63 1.19
N TYR A 136 -11.73 10.04 0.03
CA TYR A 136 -11.89 10.69 -1.28
C TYR A 136 -12.25 9.65 -2.34
N VAL A 137 -12.84 10.12 -3.45
CA VAL A 137 -13.30 9.26 -4.53
C VAL A 137 -12.32 9.29 -5.70
N LEU A 138 -11.98 8.12 -6.22
CA LEU A 138 -11.17 7.93 -7.42
C LEU A 138 -12.01 7.33 -8.55
N THR A 139 -11.46 7.35 -9.76
CA THR A 139 -12.14 6.81 -10.95
C THR A 139 -12.16 5.28 -11.03
N GLY A 140 -11.31 4.61 -10.22
CA GLY A 140 -11.18 3.15 -10.20
C GLY A 140 -10.25 2.66 -9.10
N GLY A 141 -10.14 1.35 -8.96
CA GLY A 141 -9.34 0.68 -7.93
C GLY A 141 -7.85 0.53 -8.27
N GLU A 142 -7.39 0.91 -9.47
CA GLU A 142 -6.01 0.68 -9.93
C GLU A 142 -4.98 1.48 -9.13
N LEU A 143 -5.19 2.78 -8.94
CA LEU A 143 -4.29 3.62 -8.13
C LEU A 143 -4.21 3.14 -6.68
N PRO A 144 -5.34 2.88 -5.99
CA PRO A 144 -5.29 2.29 -4.65
C PRO A 144 -4.52 0.96 -4.58
N SER A 145 -4.74 0.06 -5.55
CA SER A 145 -4.03 -1.22 -5.57
C SER A 145 -2.52 -1.04 -5.72
N MET A 146 -2.07 -0.13 -6.58
CA MET A 146 -0.65 0.18 -6.74
C MET A 146 -0.03 0.77 -5.47
N VAL A 147 -0.73 1.66 -4.75
CA VAL A 147 -0.30 2.20 -3.46
C VAL A 147 -0.10 1.08 -2.44
N MET A 148 -1.06 0.15 -2.35
CA MET A 148 -0.99 -0.97 -1.42
C MET A 148 0.11 -1.96 -1.82
N ILE A 149 0.23 -2.31 -3.10
CA ILE A 149 1.28 -3.21 -3.60
C ILE A 149 2.67 -2.64 -3.29
N ASP A 150 2.90 -1.33 -3.50
CA ASP A 150 4.17 -0.70 -3.16
C ASP A 150 4.46 -0.80 -1.66
N ALA A 151 3.51 -0.41 -0.81
CA ALA A 151 3.65 -0.44 0.64
C ALA A 151 3.92 -1.86 1.18
N ILE A 152 3.19 -2.86 0.68
CA ILE A 152 3.34 -4.27 1.08
C ILE A 152 4.67 -4.84 0.56
N SER A 153 5.02 -4.55 -0.70
CA SER A 153 6.26 -5.05 -1.32
C SER A 153 7.51 -4.64 -0.55
N ARG A 154 7.54 -3.46 0.05
CA ARG A 154 8.66 -2.96 0.87
C ARG A 154 8.95 -3.82 2.10
N LEU A 155 7.94 -4.55 2.58
CA LEU A 155 8.03 -5.44 3.74
C LEU A 155 8.49 -6.86 3.37
N VAL A 156 8.49 -7.20 2.09
CA VAL A 156 8.99 -8.50 1.61
C VAL A 156 10.52 -8.52 1.74
N PRO A 157 11.10 -9.53 2.43
CA PRO A 157 12.55 -9.62 2.62
C PRO A 157 13.35 -9.52 1.32
N GLY A 158 14.38 -8.69 1.31
CA GLY A 158 15.28 -8.50 0.17
C GLY A 158 14.77 -7.53 -0.92
N VAL A 159 13.57 -6.98 -0.82
CA VAL A 159 13.05 -5.95 -1.74
C VAL A 159 13.78 -4.63 -1.52
N LEU A 160 13.95 -4.21 -0.28
CA LEU A 160 14.83 -3.09 0.09
C LEU A 160 16.26 -3.61 0.29
N ASN A 161 17.25 -2.85 -0.18
CA ASN A 161 18.67 -3.23 -0.09
C ASN A 161 19.24 -3.16 1.34
N ASN A 162 18.51 -2.59 2.28
CA ASN A 162 18.97 -2.39 3.64
C ASN A 162 17.79 -2.64 4.60
N ASP A 163 17.75 -3.84 5.18
CA ASP A 163 16.69 -4.24 6.14
C ASP A 163 16.68 -3.32 7.38
N VAL A 164 17.82 -2.69 7.71
CA VAL A 164 17.94 -1.71 8.79
C VAL A 164 17.19 -0.40 8.46
N SER A 165 16.95 -0.09 7.17
CA SER A 165 16.19 1.12 6.80
C SER A 165 14.75 1.06 7.26
N ALA A 166 14.14 -0.12 7.29
CA ALA A 166 12.75 -0.30 7.69
C ALA A 166 12.54 -0.04 9.20
N GLU A 167 13.55 -0.26 10.04
CA GLU A 167 13.47 -0.06 11.50
C GLU A 167 13.33 1.42 11.92
N PHE A 168 13.74 2.36 11.06
CA PHE A 168 13.75 3.80 11.38
C PHE A 168 12.80 4.62 10.52
N GLU A 169 11.95 3.98 9.74
CA GLU A 169 10.96 4.66 8.90
C GLU A 169 9.77 5.18 9.71
N SER A 170 9.02 6.13 9.11
CA SER A 170 7.79 6.64 9.71
C SER A 170 6.79 5.53 10.00
N PHE A 171 6.08 5.69 11.11
CA PHE A 171 5.07 4.76 11.68
C PHE A 171 5.66 3.59 12.48
N ASN A 172 6.95 3.37 12.46
CA ASN A 172 7.57 2.49 13.44
C ASN A 172 7.45 3.14 14.83
N ASP A 173 7.07 2.39 15.87
CA ASP A 173 6.76 2.90 17.22
C ASP A 173 5.75 4.07 17.25
N ASN A 174 4.89 4.21 16.22
CA ASN A 174 3.99 5.35 16.02
C ASN A 174 4.68 6.72 15.97
N LEU A 175 5.91 6.78 15.50
CA LEU A 175 6.65 8.03 15.33
C LEU A 175 6.90 8.33 13.85
N LEU A 176 7.08 9.61 13.54
CA LEU A 176 7.59 10.05 12.24
C LEU A 176 9.12 9.95 12.21
N GLU A 177 9.67 9.71 11.04
CA GLU A 177 11.11 9.75 10.82
C GLU A 177 11.70 11.14 11.13
N TYR A 178 12.94 11.16 11.63
CA TYR A 178 13.72 12.38 11.86
C TYR A 178 14.07 13.09 10.54
N PRO A 179 14.45 14.40 10.56
CA PRO A 179 14.82 15.14 9.36
C PRO A 179 16.13 14.63 8.75
N GLN A 180 16.12 14.38 7.45
CA GLN A 180 17.29 13.94 6.69
C GLN A 180 18.06 15.13 6.11
N TYR A 181 19.39 15.03 6.12
CA TYR A 181 20.30 16.02 5.56
C TYR A 181 21.34 15.35 4.67
N THR A 182 21.73 16.04 3.59
CA THR A 182 22.78 15.59 2.68
C THR A 182 23.72 16.74 2.31
N ARG A 183 24.70 16.49 1.46
CA ARG A 183 25.67 17.47 0.96
C ARG A 183 25.01 18.50 0.02
N PRO A 184 25.47 19.76 0.03
CA PRO A 184 26.56 20.33 0.83
C PRO A 184 26.15 20.62 2.28
N ALA A 185 27.13 20.77 3.19
CA ALA A 185 26.89 21.06 4.60
C ALA A 185 26.23 22.42 4.86
N SER A 186 26.38 23.38 3.94
CA SER A 186 25.70 24.68 3.97
C SER A 186 24.99 24.90 2.62
N PHE A 187 23.73 25.29 2.68
CA PHE A 187 22.92 25.63 1.50
C PHE A 187 22.06 26.85 1.76
N MET A 188 22.25 27.92 1.01
CA MET A 188 21.52 29.21 1.15
C MET A 188 21.46 29.67 2.62
N GLU A 189 22.62 29.79 3.26
CA GLU A 189 22.78 30.23 4.68
C GLU A 189 22.13 29.31 5.71
N ARG A 190 21.73 28.11 5.32
CA ARG A 190 21.19 27.07 6.21
C ARG A 190 22.23 25.95 6.33
N GLU A 191 22.53 25.58 7.55
CA GLU A 191 23.56 24.58 7.83
C GLU A 191 22.95 23.26 8.30
N VAL A 192 23.66 22.16 8.01
CA VAL A 192 23.37 20.86 8.60
C VAL A 192 23.67 20.96 10.11
N PRO A 193 22.79 20.39 10.98
CA PRO A 193 23.05 20.37 12.41
C PRO A 193 24.44 19.85 12.75
N PRO A 194 25.27 20.56 13.55
CA PRO A 194 26.66 20.21 13.80
C PRO A 194 26.84 18.80 14.39
N ILE A 195 25.85 18.31 15.11
CA ILE A 195 25.87 16.96 15.70
C ILE A 195 25.97 15.87 14.62
N LEU A 196 25.35 16.06 13.45
CA LEU A 196 25.39 15.12 12.34
C LEU A 196 26.77 15.08 11.65
N LEU A 197 27.58 16.12 11.84
CA LEU A 197 28.93 16.23 11.31
C LEU A 197 30.01 15.80 12.32
N SER A 198 29.62 15.50 13.55
CA SER A 198 30.52 15.26 14.67
C SER A 198 31.25 13.91 14.65
N GLY A 199 30.71 12.92 13.90
CA GLY A 199 31.20 11.53 13.96
C GLY A 199 30.86 10.78 15.26
N ASN A 200 30.15 11.40 16.19
CA ASN A 200 29.73 10.78 17.45
C ASN A 200 28.40 10.03 17.27
N HIS A 201 28.47 8.78 16.81
CA HIS A 201 27.30 7.96 16.49
C HIS A 201 26.26 7.88 17.63
N PRO A 202 26.64 7.62 18.90
CA PRO A 202 25.66 7.59 20.00
C PRO A 202 24.85 8.90 20.12
N LYS A 203 25.52 10.04 20.06
CA LYS A 203 24.85 11.35 20.13
C LYS A 203 24.02 11.67 18.87
N VAL A 204 24.42 11.16 17.72
CA VAL A 204 23.62 11.25 16.49
C VAL A 204 22.33 10.47 16.64
N GLU A 205 22.35 9.26 17.19
CA GLU A 205 21.15 8.46 17.44
C GLU A 205 20.21 9.12 18.46
N GLU A 206 20.75 9.66 19.56
CA GLU A 206 19.96 10.44 20.53
C GLU A 206 19.28 11.63 19.87
N TRP A 207 20.01 12.37 19.04
CA TRP A 207 19.47 13.50 18.30
C TRP A 207 18.36 13.07 17.31
N ARG A 208 18.59 11.97 16.57
CA ARG A 208 17.59 11.41 15.65
C ARG A 208 16.29 11.06 16.39
N ARG A 209 16.40 10.35 17.50
CA ARG A 209 15.27 9.98 18.34
C ARG A 209 14.52 11.21 18.86
N GLN A 210 15.23 12.19 19.37
CA GLN A 210 14.65 13.47 19.82
C GLN A 210 13.90 14.17 18.68
N GLN A 211 14.50 14.27 17.50
CA GLN A 211 13.86 14.93 16.34
C GLN A 211 12.64 14.18 15.84
N SER A 212 12.66 12.86 15.87
CA SER A 212 11.51 12.02 15.55
C SER A 212 10.32 12.32 16.47
N ILE A 213 10.55 12.34 17.78
CA ILE A 213 9.52 12.66 18.78
C ILE A 213 8.99 14.07 18.59
N LEU A 214 9.87 15.08 18.54
CA LEU A 214 9.46 16.49 18.39
C LEU A 214 8.65 16.72 17.09
N ARG A 215 9.08 16.12 15.98
CA ARG A 215 8.38 16.20 14.70
C ARG A 215 7.02 15.52 14.76
N THR A 216 6.90 14.40 15.45
CA THR A 216 5.62 13.70 15.63
C THR A 216 4.67 14.52 16.48
N MET A 217 5.15 15.08 17.59
CA MET A 217 4.36 15.98 18.45
C MET A 217 3.79 17.17 17.67
N GLU A 218 4.60 17.77 16.79
CA GLU A 218 4.20 18.94 16.01
C GLU A 218 3.23 18.60 14.87
N ARG A 219 3.50 17.52 14.14
CA ARG A 219 2.87 17.25 12.84
C ARG A 219 1.81 16.18 12.87
N ARG A 220 1.93 15.22 13.79
CA ARG A 220 1.04 14.08 13.93
C ARG A 220 0.77 13.77 15.41
N PRO A 221 0.11 14.70 16.13
CA PRO A 221 -0.25 14.51 17.55
C PRO A 221 -1.11 13.26 17.78
N ASP A 222 -1.88 12.85 16.78
CA ASP A 222 -2.67 11.61 16.78
C ASP A 222 -1.80 10.34 16.90
N LEU A 223 -0.58 10.35 16.37
CA LEU A 223 0.38 9.26 16.53
C LEU A 223 1.02 9.29 17.93
N MET A 224 1.29 10.48 18.47
CA MET A 224 1.86 10.62 19.82
C MET A 224 0.97 10.01 20.91
N GLU A 225 -0.35 10.03 20.74
CA GLU A 225 -1.30 9.39 21.67
C GLU A 225 -1.12 7.87 21.74
N LYS A 226 -0.50 7.27 20.71
CA LYS A 226 -0.28 5.83 20.57
C LYS A 226 1.18 5.44 20.76
N ALA A 227 2.10 6.41 20.79
CA ALA A 227 3.53 6.16 20.90
C ALA A 227 3.92 5.74 22.32
N GLU A 228 4.70 4.66 22.43
CA GLU A 228 5.25 4.21 23.69
C GLU A 228 6.61 4.87 23.94
N LEU A 229 6.62 5.97 24.71
CA LEU A 229 7.85 6.68 25.04
C LEU A 229 8.50 6.10 26.30
N THR A 230 9.82 5.86 26.19
CA THR A 230 10.64 5.45 27.34
C THR A 230 10.96 6.63 28.26
N LYS A 231 11.43 6.37 29.49
CA LYS A 231 11.94 7.41 30.38
C LYS A 231 13.11 8.20 29.78
N GLN A 232 13.91 7.57 28.94
CA GLN A 232 15.01 8.22 28.22
C GLN A 232 14.44 9.17 27.16
N ASP A 233 13.42 8.76 26.41
CA ASP A 233 12.75 9.61 25.42
C ASP A 233 12.18 10.88 26.04
N LEU A 234 11.50 10.74 27.19
CA LEU A 234 10.98 11.90 27.95
C LEU A 234 12.08 12.85 28.40
N SER A 235 13.23 12.34 28.80
CA SER A 235 14.39 13.14 29.15
C SER A 235 14.98 13.90 27.96
N LEU A 236 14.94 13.33 26.75
CA LEU A 236 15.43 13.97 25.53
C LEU A 236 14.60 15.20 25.11
N ILE A 237 13.32 15.20 25.45
CA ILE A 237 12.39 16.29 25.09
C ILE A 237 12.09 17.22 26.27
N HIS A 238 12.78 17.06 27.38
CA HIS A 238 12.62 17.90 28.58
C HIS A 238 11.20 17.93 29.17
N ILE A 239 10.50 16.82 29.18
CA ILE A 239 9.20 16.62 29.84
C ILE A 239 9.35 15.72 31.07
#